data_4b3fcc2ffc10fb5621dfc45968f33802
#
_entry.id   4b3fcc2ffc10fb5621dfc45968f33802
#
_cell.length_a   1.000
_cell.length_b   1.000
_cell.length_c   1.000
_cell.angle_alpha   90.00
_cell.angle_beta   90.00
_cell.angle_gamma   90.00
#
_symmetry.space_group_name_H-M   'P 1'
#
loop_
_entity.id
_entity.type
_entity.pdbx_description
1 polymer ?
#
loop_
_entity_poly.entity_id
_entity_poly.type
_entity_poly.pdbx_seq_one_letter_code
_entity_poly.pdbx_strand_id
1 'polypeptide(L)'
;MSGWRILRADDERAHEWAALRAALWPDCSAAEHAAYLRQMLGRGDTAVGFLAVEALEGSAEPGAALGFAEATLRSDYVNGCQTSPVGFLEGWYVLPAARGRGIARALLAATEDWARQRGCTEMASDTQLQNTEAQRAHQACGFDEAERVVYFHKRLGP
;
A
#
# COMPACT_ATOMS: atom_id res chain seq x y z
N MET A 1 4.30 24.02 11.58
CA MET A 1 4.48 22.80 10.76
C MET A 1 3.11 22.39 10.22
N SER A 2 3.01 22.17 8.96
CA SER A 2 1.79 21.61 8.39
C SER A 2 1.60 20.19 8.90
N GLY A 3 0.43 19.89 9.45
CA GLY A 3 0.02 18.54 9.83
C GLY A 3 -0.30 17.70 8.61
N TRP A 4 -0.69 16.47 8.85
CA TRP A 4 -1.19 15.56 7.82
C TRP A 4 -2.30 14.69 8.42
N ARG A 5 -3.07 14.07 7.57
CA ARG A 5 -4.12 13.11 7.96
C ARG A 5 -4.23 11.99 6.95
N ILE A 6 -4.79 10.86 7.40
CA ILE A 6 -5.06 9.71 6.54
C ILE A 6 -6.49 9.77 6.02
N LEU A 7 -6.65 9.54 4.72
CA LEU A 7 -7.94 9.41 4.05
C LEU A 7 -8.00 8.07 3.32
N ARG A 8 -9.19 7.49 3.27
CA ARG A 8 -9.44 6.38 2.35
C ARG A 8 -9.46 6.93 0.92
N ALA A 9 -8.70 6.31 0.04
CA ALA A 9 -8.64 6.71 -1.38
C ALA A 9 -9.93 6.32 -2.10
N ASP A 10 -10.38 7.19 -2.98
CA ASP A 10 -11.57 7.04 -3.81
C ASP A 10 -11.30 7.51 -5.25
N ASP A 11 -12.34 7.50 -6.08
CA ASP A 11 -12.25 7.93 -7.48
C ASP A 11 -11.79 9.40 -7.62
N GLU A 12 -12.19 10.26 -6.71
CA GLU A 12 -11.86 11.70 -6.78
C GLU A 12 -10.35 11.94 -6.66
N ARG A 13 -9.68 11.13 -5.84
CA ARG A 13 -8.25 11.25 -5.59
C ARG A 13 -7.40 10.16 -6.27
N ALA A 14 -7.99 9.38 -7.16
CA ALA A 14 -7.29 8.31 -7.85
C ALA A 14 -6.08 8.82 -8.66
N HIS A 15 -6.13 10.03 -9.21
CA HIS A 15 -5.02 10.63 -9.94
C HIS A 15 -3.79 10.89 -9.04
N GLU A 16 -3.98 11.30 -7.79
CA GLU A 16 -2.89 11.48 -6.82
C GLU A 16 -2.32 10.12 -6.39
N TRP A 17 -3.18 9.15 -6.16
CA TRP A 17 -2.78 7.77 -5.88
C TRP A 17 -1.94 7.20 -7.03
N ALA A 18 -2.40 7.37 -8.28
CA ALA A 18 -1.65 6.94 -9.47
C ALA A 18 -0.28 7.60 -9.57
N ALA A 19 -0.17 8.89 -9.27
CA ALA A 19 1.10 9.61 -9.27
C ALA A 19 2.08 9.07 -8.22
N LEU A 20 1.61 8.74 -7.04
CA LEU A 20 2.44 8.12 -5.99
C LEU A 20 2.87 6.71 -6.36
N ARG A 21 1.99 5.94 -6.99
CA ARG A 21 2.34 4.61 -7.53
C ARG A 21 3.41 4.71 -8.61
N ALA A 22 3.33 5.71 -9.49
CA ALA A 22 4.35 5.95 -10.52
C ALA A 22 5.72 6.30 -9.92
N ALA A 23 5.75 6.98 -8.79
CA ALA A 23 6.99 7.25 -8.06
C ALA A 23 7.59 5.98 -7.45
N LEU A 24 6.77 5.06 -6.97
CA LEU A 24 7.21 3.77 -6.40
C LEU A 24 7.58 2.75 -7.50
N TRP A 25 6.80 2.69 -8.56
CA TRP A 25 6.97 1.75 -9.69
C TRP A 25 7.06 2.50 -11.03
N PRO A 26 8.19 3.15 -11.29
CA PRO A 26 8.36 4.00 -12.48
C PRO A 26 8.38 3.23 -13.81
N ASP A 27 8.59 1.91 -13.77
CA ASP A 27 8.60 1.07 -14.97
C ASP A 27 7.19 0.76 -15.50
N CYS A 28 6.15 0.99 -14.70
CA CYS A 28 4.76 0.88 -15.13
C CYS A 28 4.28 2.19 -15.75
N SER A 29 3.51 2.07 -16.83
CA SER A 29 2.95 3.25 -17.52
C SER A 29 1.81 3.89 -16.73
N ALA A 30 1.49 5.15 -17.05
CA ALA A 30 0.34 5.83 -16.45
C ALA A 30 -0.97 5.09 -16.72
N ALA A 31 -1.12 4.49 -17.90
CA ALA A 31 -2.30 3.70 -18.25
C ALA A 31 -2.43 2.43 -17.40
N GLU A 32 -1.31 1.75 -17.12
CA GLU A 32 -1.26 0.57 -16.25
C GLU A 32 -1.64 0.91 -14.82
N HIS A 33 -1.12 2.01 -14.27
CA HIS A 33 -1.50 2.47 -12.93
C HIS A 33 -2.98 2.82 -12.85
N ALA A 34 -3.51 3.53 -13.85
CA ALA A 34 -4.93 3.90 -13.89
C ALA A 34 -5.83 2.65 -13.98
N ALA A 35 -5.45 1.67 -14.81
CA ALA A 35 -6.18 0.41 -14.94
C ALA A 35 -6.19 -0.40 -13.63
N TYR A 36 -5.05 -0.47 -12.96
CA TYR A 36 -4.94 -1.15 -11.67
C TYR A 36 -5.84 -0.49 -10.60
N LEU A 37 -5.85 0.83 -10.53
CA LEU A 37 -6.67 1.55 -9.55
C LEU A 37 -8.16 1.39 -9.80
N ARG A 38 -8.60 1.36 -11.07
CA ARG A 38 -9.99 1.03 -11.41
C ARG A 38 -10.36 -0.37 -10.91
N GLN A 39 -9.46 -1.33 -11.05
CA GLN A 39 -9.63 -2.68 -10.50
C GLN A 39 -9.75 -2.66 -8.97
N MET A 40 -8.84 -1.98 -8.30
CA MET A 40 -8.83 -1.86 -6.83
C MET A 40 -10.14 -1.24 -6.32
N LEU A 41 -10.56 -0.14 -6.90
CA LEU A 41 -11.79 0.56 -6.52
C LEU A 41 -13.05 -0.27 -6.79
N GLY A 42 -13.02 -1.12 -7.82
CA GLY A 42 -14.11 -2.04 -8.16
C GLY A 42 -14.22 -3.28 -7.28
N ARG A 43 -13.23 -3.55 -6.42
CA ARG A 43 -13.20 -4.76 -5.57
C ARG A 43 -14.00 -4.62 -4.27
N GLY A 44 -14.53 -3.44 -3.98
CA GLY A 44 -15.31 -3.21 -2.76
C GLY A 44 -14.52 -3.50 -1.49
N ASP A 45 -15.04 -4.38 -0.65
CA ASP A 45 -14.46 -4.70 0.66
C ASP A 45 -13.22 -5.60 0.63
N THR A 46 -12.78 -6.05 -0.54
CA THR A 46 -11.61 -6.93 -0.68
C THR A 46 -10.32 -6.18 -1.06
N ALA A 47 -10.40 -4.89 -1.26
CA ALA A 47 -9.25 -4.04 -1.56
C ALA A 47 -9.45 -2.64 -0.99
N VAL A 48 -8.35 -1.97 -0.64
CA VAL A 48 -8.38 -0.62 -0.08
C VAL A 48 -7.12 0.15 -0.44
N GLY A 49 -7.26 1.46 -0.61
CA GLY A 49 -6.16 2.40 -0.64
C GLY A 49 -6.34 3.46 0.43
N PHE A 50 -5.25 3.89 1.03
CA PHE A 50 -5.19 5.03 1.93
C PHE A 50 -4.19 6.04 1.42
N LEU A 51 -4.51 7.32 1.54
CA LEU A 51 -3.62 8.43 1.22
C LEU A 51 -3.33 9.22 2.50
N ALA A 52 -2.07 9.58 2.69
CA ALA A 52 -1.70 10.61 3.62
C ALA A 52 -1.73 11.95 2.86
N VAL A 53 -2.47 12.91 3.36
CA VAL A 53 -2.62 14.22 2.74
C VAL A 53 -2.25 15.33 3.70
N GLU A 54 -1.77 16.45 3.18
CA GLU A 54 -1.49 17.64 3.99
C GLU A 54 -2.77 18.14 4.67
N ALA A 55 -2.64 18.52 5.93
CA ALA A 55 -3.67 19.24 6.66
C ALA A 55 -3.38 20.74 6.53
N LEU A 56 -4.27 21.45 5.84
CA LEU A 56 -4.13 22.88 5.63
C LEU A 56 -4.74 23.64 6.81
N GLU A 57 -3.98 24.56 7.39
CA GLU A 57 -4.48 25.37 8.50
C GLU A 57 -5.73 26.16 8.09
N GLY A 58 -6.77 26.10 8.94
CA GLY A 58 -8.02 26.83 8.73
C GLY A 58 -8.90 26.27 7.59
N SER A 59 -8.56 25.12 7.01
CA SER A 59 -9.35 24.46 5.97
C SER A 59 -9.75 23.05 6.36
N ALA A 60 -11.00 22.69 6.07
CA ALA A 60 -11.47 21.32 6.14
C ALA A 60 -11.02 20.49 4.92
N GLU A 61 -10.67 21.18 3.81
CA GLU A 61 -10.24 20.55 2.58
C GLU A 61 -8.86 19.91 2.74
N PRO A 62 -8.66 18.70 2.22
CA PRO A 62 -7.37 18.05 2.25
C PRO A 62 -6.41 18.69 1.22
N GLY A 63 -5.16 18.85 1.61
CA GLY A 63 -4.08 19.28 0.73
C GLY A 63 -3.56 18.15 -0.16
N ALA A 64 -2.35 18.34 -0.67
CA ALA A 64 -1.70 17.39 -1.56
C ALA A 64 -1.42 16.03 -0.89
N ALA A 65 -1.43 14.97 -1.67
CA ALA A 65 -1.08 13.64 -1.20
C ALA A 65 0.44 13.50 -1.00
N LEU A 66 0.84 12.97 0.15
CA LEU A 66 2.22 12.81 0.60
C LEU A 66 2.70 11.37 0.56
N GLY A 67 1.79 10.41 0.53
CA GLY A 67 2.10 8.98 0.53
C GLY A 67 0.84 8.15 0.41
N PHE A 68 1.02 6.86 0.18
CA PHE A 68 -0.08 5.92 0.09
C PHE A 68 0.28 4.56 0.70
N ALA A 69 -0.76 3.82 1.06
CA ALA A 69 -0.69 2.38 1.27
C ALA A 69 -1.90 1.73 0.60
N GLU A 70 -1.70 0.58 0.01
CA GLU A 70 -2.77 -0.20 -0.58
C GLU A 70 -2.68 -1.65 -0.13
N ALA A 71 -3.82 -2.25 0.12
CA ALA A 71 -3.92 -3.61 0.62
C ALA A 71 -5.09 -4.36 -0.02
N THR A 72 -4.96 -5.67 -0.06
CA THR A 72 -6.00 -6.59 -0.53
C THR A 72 -6.22 -7.69 0.49
N LEU A 73 -7.36 -8.34 0.42
CA LEU A 73 -7.59 -9.61 1.11
C LEU A 73 -7.16 -10.76 0.21
N ARG A 74 -6.36 -11.66 0.75
CA ARG A 74 -5.98 -12.89 0.08
C ARG A 74 -6.54 -14.08 0.85
N SER A 75 -7.26 -14.95 0.15
CA SER A 75 -7.89 -16.15 0.71
C SER A 75 -7.11 -17.42 0.41
N ASP A 76 -6.21 -17.39 -0.57
CA ASP A 76 -5.28 -18.47 -0.86
C ASP A 76 -4.10 -18.43 0.13
N TYR A 77 -3.31 -19.50 0.12
CA TYR A 77 -2.12 -19.58 0.97
C TYR A 77 -1.19 -18.39 0.72
N VAL A 78 -0.77 -17.76 1.80
CA VAL A 78 0.22 -16.67 1.80
C VAL A 78 1.45 -17.14 2.59
N ASN A 79 2.62 -17.00 1.99
CA ASN A 79 3.89 -17.41 2.58
C ASN A 79 4.09 -16.79 3.97
N GLY A 80 4.37 -17.64 4.95
CA GLY A 80 4.57 -17.26 6.35
C GLY A 80 3.30 -17.09 7.17
N CYS A 81 2.12 -17.17 6.56
CA CYS A 81 0.82 -17.04 7.25
C CYS A 81 0.17 -18.40 7.49
N GLN A 82 -0.62 -18.47 8.57
CA GLN A 82 -1.32 -19.70 8.99
C GLN A 82 -2.85 -19.55 8.95
N THR A 83 -3.36 -18.36 8.69
CA THR A 83 -4.79 -18.03 8.69
C THR A 83 -5.26 -17.57 7.33
N SER A 84 -6.58 -17.47 7.16
CA SER A 84 -7.23 -16.95 5.96
C SER A 84 -8.57 -16.29 6.36
N PRO A 85 -8.93 -15.13 5.81
CA PRO A 85 -8.15 -14.34 4.87
C PRO A 85 -6.96 -13.64 5.55
N VAL A 86 -5.99 -13.23 4.75
CA VAL A 86 -4.83 -12.43 5.16
C VAL A 86 -4.91 -11.06 4.50
N GLY A 87 -4.64 -10.00 5.25
CA GLY A 87 -4.43 -8.68 4.67
C GLY A 87 -3.05 -8.64 4.01
N PHE A 88 -2.99 -8.28 2.72
CA PHE A 88 -1.72 -8.18 2.00
C PHE A 88 -1.43 -6.73 1.64
N LEU A 89 -0.31 -6.20 2.16
CA LEU A 89 0.17 -4.87 1.84
C LEU A 89 0.82 -4.90 0.44
N GLU A 90 0.09 -4.42 -0.55
CA GLU A 90 0.49 -4.48 -1.96
C GLU A 90 1.44 -3.34 -2.35
N GLY A 91 1.27 -2.17 -1.75
CA GLY A 91 2.10 -1.00 -1.98
C GLY A 91 2.13 -0.09 -0.76
N TRP A 92 3.28 0.56 -0.55
CA TRP A 92 3.51 1.41 0.62
C TRP A 92 4.64 2.39 0.30
N TYR A 93 4.32 3.68 0.25
CA TYR A 93 5.27 4.69 -0.19
C TYR A 93 4.96 6.06 0.41
N VAL A 94 6.00 6.78 0.77
CA VAL A 94 5.92 8.17 1.22
C VAL A 94 6.92 8.99 0.39
N LEU A 95 6.48 10.13 -0.11
CA LEU A 95 7.34 11.07 -0.83
C LEU A 95 8.59 11.38 0.01
N PRO A 96 9.79 11.43 -0.59
CA PRO A 96 11.02 11.65 0.16
C PRO A 96 10.99 12.88 1.08
N ALA A 97 10.41 13.99 0.61
CA ALA A 97 10.30 15.23 1.39
C ALA A 97 9.36 15.12 2.60
N ALA A 98 8.50 14.12 2.64
CA ALA A 98 7.52 13.91 3.72
C ALA A 98 7.94 12.80 4.70
N ARG A 99 9.07 12.15 4.48
CA ARG A 99 9.58 11.08 5.34
C ARG A 99 10.02 11.59 6.71
N GLY A 100 10.09 10.69 7.68
CA GLY A 100 10.50 11.01 9.05
C GLY A 100 9.41 11.72 9.89
N ARG A 101 8.18 11.74 9.43
CA ARG A 101 7.03 12.39 10.08
C ARG A 101 5.99 11.40 10.62
N GLY A 102 6.28 10.10 10.60
CA GLY A 102 5.36 9.06 11.06
C GLY A 102 4.29 8.65 10.06
N ILE A 103 4.29 9.19 8.85
CA ILE A 103 3.28 8.95 7.82
C ILE A 103 3.23 7.47 7.40
N ALA A 104 4.39 6.86 7.14
CA ALA A 104 4.44 5.46 6.72
C ALA A 104 3.81 4.52 7.76
N ARG A 105 4.11 4.75 9.03
CA ARG A 105 3.54 3.96 10.14
C ARG A 105 2.04 4.15 10.26
N ALA A 106 1.54 5.37 10.08
CA ALA A 106 0.11 5.66 10.13
C ALA A 106 -0.66 5.06 8.93
N LEU A 107 -0.06 5.09 7.74
CA LEU A 107 -0.61 4.43 6.55
C LEU A 107 -0.73 2.91 6.78
N LEU A 108 0.32 2.29 7.30
CA LEU A 108 0.29 0.86 7.64
C LEU A 108 -0.79 0.57 8.69
N ALA A 109 -0.88 1.35 9.77
CA ALA A 109 -1.90 1.18 10.79
C ALA A 109 -3.31 1.24 10.23
N ALA A 110 -3.57 2.12 9.26
CA ALA A 110 -4.87 2.18 8.58
C ALA A 110 -5.19 0.89 7.81
N THR A 111 -4.20 0.30 7.13
CA THR A 111 -4.39 -0.99 6.44
C THR A 111 -4.60 -2.13 7.42
N GLU A 112 -3.88 -2.14 8.53
CA GLU A 112 -4.05 -3.14 9.60
C GLU A 112 -5.45 -3.09 10.22
N ASP A 113 -5.95 -1.91 10.53
CA ASP A 113 -7.30 -1.72 11.06
C ASP A 113 -8.37 -2.17 10.06
N TRP A 114 -8.18 -1.83 8.79
CA TRP A 114 -9.05 -2.30 7.72
C TRP A 114 -9.07 -3.84 7.63
N ALA A 115 -7.92 -4.49 7.73
CA ALA A 115 -7.81 -5.94 7.71
C ALA A 115 -8.48 -6.58 8.94
N ARG A 116 -8.25 -6.03 10.14
CA ARG A 116 -8.89 -6.51 11.38
C ARG A 116 -10.42 -6.45 11.30
N GLN A 117 -10.97 -5.38 10.76
CA GLN A 117 -12.41 -5.22 10.55
C GLN A 117 -13.00 -6.30 9.63
N ARG A 118 -12.17 -6.96 8.82
CA ARG A 118 -12.55 -8.04 7.91
C ARG A 118 -12.16 -9.43 8.41
N GLY A 119 -11.84 -9.52 9.70
CA GLY A 119 -11.56 -10.79 10.37
C GLY A 119 -10.13 -11.30 10.20
N CYS A 120 -9.23 -10.51 9.62
CA CYS A 120 -7.83 -10.89 9.51
C CYS A 120 -7.11 -10.79 10.85
N THR A 121 -6.29 -11.78 11.15
CA THR A 121 -5.38 -11.79 12.31
C THR A 121 -3.92 -11.73 11.89
N GLU A 122 -3.67 -11.77 10.59
CA GLU A 122 -2.32 -11.65 10.02
C GLU A 122 -2.32 -10.65 8.86
N MET A 123 -1.19 -9.94 8.75
CA MET A 123 -0.82 -9.14 7.58
C MET A 123 0.42 -9.75 6.95
N ALA A 124 0.49 -9.70 5.63
CA ALA A 124 1.67 -10.09 4.88
C ALA A 124 2.05 -8.99 3.88
N SER A 125 3.26 -9.05 3.41
CA SER A 125 3.79 -8.13 2.40
C SER A 125 4.95 -8.81 1.69
N ASP A 126 5.38 -8.22 0.60
CA ASP A 126 6.61 -8.60 -0.07
C ASP A 126 7.39 -7.37 -0.53
N THR A 127 8.65 -7.58 -0.83
CA THR A 127 9.51 -6.57 -1.44
C THR A 127 10.60 -7.26 -2.24
N GLN A 128 11.18 -6.55 -3.18
CA GLN A 128 12.31 -7.07 -3.95
C GLN A 128 13.51 -7.32 -3.03
N LEU A 129 14.24 -8.40 -3.29
CA LEU A 129 15.40 -8.81 -2.49
C LEU A 129 16.46 -7.70 -2.36
N GLN A 130 16.61 -6.86 -3.40
CA GLN A 130 17.58 -5.77 -3.42
C GLN A 130 17.08 -4.51 -2.69
N ASN A 131 15.80 -4.41 -2.38
CA ASN A 131 15.22 -3.24 -1.71
C ASN A 131 15.40 -3.32 -0.19
N THR A 132 16.63 -3.07 0.26
CA THR A 132 16.97 -3.16 1.68
C THR A 132 16.31 -2.07 2.52
N GLU A 133 16.00 -0.91 1.94
CA GLU A 133 15.28 0.17 2.61
C GLU A 133 13.86 -0.26 2.96
N ALA A 134 13.15 -0.86 2.01
CA ALA A 134 11.80 -1.39 2.26
C ALA A 134 11.81 -2.53 3.28
N GLN A 135 12.81 -3.40 3.25
CA GLN A 135 12.98 -4.48 4.25
C GLN A 135 13.12 -3.91 5.66
N ARG A 136 13.94 -2.87 5.83
CA ARG A 136 14.12 -2.19 7.13
C ARG A 136 12.82 -1.53 7.60
N ALA A 137 12.08 -0.89 6.69
CA ALA A 137 10.81 -0.27 7.01
C ALA A 137 9.77 -1.30 7.50
N HIS A 138 9.68 -2.44 6.83
CA HIS A 138 8.81 -3.54 7.24
C HIS A 138 9.19 -4.05 8.65
N GLN A 139 10.46 -4.34 8.88
CA GLN A 139 10.96 -4.80 10.17
C GLN A 139 10.71 -3.78 11.30
N ALA A 140 10.94 -2.49 11.02
CA ALA A 140 10.69 -1.41 11.98
C ALA A 140 9.22 -1.27 12.36
N CYS A 141 8.30 -1.75 11.51
CA CYS A 141 6.87 -1.74 11.76
C CYS A 141 6.30 -3.09 12.20
N GLY A 142 7.15 -4.04 12.59
CA GLY A 142 6.74 -5.28 13.22
C GLY A 142 6.56 -6.48 12.28
N PHE A 143 6.92 -6.35 11.01
CA PHE A 143 6.96 -7.51 10.11
C PHE A 143 8.24 -8.33 10.36
N ASP A 144 8.07 -9.64 10.41
CA ASP A 144 9.17 -10.60 10.41
C ASP A 144 9.40 -11.15 9.00
N GLU A 145 10.66 -11.33 8.61
CA GLU A 145 10.98 -11.97 7.35
C GLU A 145 10.53 -13.43 7.37
N ALA A 146 9.62 -13.81 6.48
CA ALA A 146 9.09 -15.17 6.42
C ALA A 146 9.96 -16.07 5.56
N GLU A 147 10.18 -15.70 4.30
CA GLU A 147 11.04 -16.47 3.39
C GLU A 147 11.50 -15.62 2.20
N ARG A 148 12.50 -16.11 1.50
CA ARG A 148 13.02 -15.56 0.25
C ARG A 148 12.71 -16.54 -0.88
N VAL A 149 12.16 -16.02 -1.97
CA VAL A 149 11.70 -16.81 -3.09
C VAL A 149 12.30 -16.34 -4.40
N VAL A 150 12.41 -17.27 -5.36
CA VAL A 150 12.75 -16.96 -6.74
C VAL A 150 11.54 -17.32 -7.59
N TYR A 151 11.05 -16.36 -8.36
CA TYR A 151 9.93 -16.55 -9.28
C TYR A 151 10.44 -17.01 -10.64
N PHE A 152 9.79 -18.00 -11.23
CA PHE A 152 10.06 -18.49 -12.57
C PHE A 152 8.88 -18.21 -13.48
N HIS A 153 9.16 -17.87 -14.71
CA HIS A 153 8.17 -17.62 -15.74
C HIS A 153 8.55 -18.37 -17.03
N LYS A 154 7.56 -18.97 -17.68
CA LYS A 154 7.74 -19.60 -18.99
C LYS A 154 6.52 -19.29 -19.86
N ARG A 155 6.76 -18.78 -21.05
CA ARG A 155 5.70 -18.67 -22.06
C ARG A 155 5.46 -20.05 -22.67
N LEU A 156 4.19 -20.44 -22.75
CA LEU A 156 3.79 -21.59 -23.52
C LEU A 156 3.51 -21.12 -24.94
N GLY A 157 4.15 -21.72 -25.94
CA GLY A 157 3.94 -21.37 -27.35
C GLY A 157 2.48 -21.61 -27.80
N PRO A 158 2.12 -21.19 -29.03
CA PRO A 158 0.79 -21.37 -29.56
C PRO A 158 0.34 -22.84 -29.62
#